data_46ae42a7d75c5b2e49e32f040b317c88
#
_entry.id   46ae42a7d75c5b2e49e32f040b317c88
#
_cell.length_a   1.000
_cell.length_b   1.000
_cell.length_c   1.000
_cell.angle_alpha   90.00
_cell.angle_beta   90.00
_cell.angle_gamma   90.00
#
_symmetry.space_group_name_H-M   'P 1'
#
loop_
_entity.id
_entity.type
_entity.pdbx_description
1 polymer ?
#
loop_
_entity_poly.entity_id
_entity_poly.type
_entity_poly.pdbx_seq_one_letter_code
_entity_poly.pdbx_strand_id
1 'polypeptide(L)'
;MEQGVALIRDLIRDVPDFPKPGVVFKDITPLLSDPRAFAYCVQALAGRFADEGVDKVIGVEARGFIIAAPVAYHLGAGFVPVRKKGKLPGAVYSYTYDLEYSTDTLEVHQDALAGGERVLVVDDVLATGGTALATKQLAEQLGARTVGFGCVLELGFLGGREKLAGVEGMEIEALVKV
;
A
#
# COMPACT_ATOMS: atom_id res chain seq x y z
N MET A 1 16.02 -11.46 10.24
CA MET A 1 14.85 -11.40 9.35
C MET A 1 13.71 -12.30 9.80
N GLU A 2 13.91 -13.58 10.03
CA GLU A 2 12.84 -14.52 10.44
C GLU A 2 12.13 -14.15 11.76
N GLN A 3 12.86 -13.70 12.79
CA GLN A 3 12.26 -13.30 14.07
C GLN A 3 11.31 -12.09 13.94
N GLY A 4 11.62 -11.12 13.06
CA GLY A 4 10.75 -9.96 12.85
C GLY A 4 9.48 -10.33 12.10
N VAL A 5 9.57 -11.21 11.09
CA VAL A 5 8.40 -11.73 10.36
C VAL A 5 7.49 -12.55 11.28
N ALA A 6 8.07 -13.37 12.17
CA ALA A 6 7.30 -14.10 13.17
C ALA A 6 6.55 -13.14 14.11
N LEU A 7 7.23 -12.10 14.62
CA LEU A 7 6.61 -11.08 15.47
C LEU A 7 5.42 -10.40 14.79
N ILE A 8 5.56 -10.03 13.49
CA ILE A 8 4.44 -9.45 12.72
C ILE A 8 3.28 -10.43 12.64
N ARG A 9 3.56 -11.69 12.27
CA ARG A 9 2.52 -12.72 12.08
C ARG A 9 1.72 -12.97 13.34
N ASP A 10 2.37 -13.04 14.49
CA ASP A 10 1.74 -13.28 15.79
C ASP A 10 0.82 -12.13 16.25
N LEU A 11 1.04 -10.92 15.69
CA LEU A 11 0.27 -9.72 16.01
C LEU A 11 -0.81 -9.39 14.96
N ILE A 12 -0.99 -10.24 13.93
CA ILE A 12 -2.13 -10.17 13.01
C ILE A 12 -3.27 -10.98 13.62
N ARG A 13 -4.36 -10.30 13.96
CA ARG A 13 -5.52 -10.93 14.61
C ARG A 13 -6.58 -11.33 13.60
N ASP A 14 -7.05 -12.57 13.69
CA ASP A 14 -8.19 -13.04 12.92
C ASP A 14 -9.50 -12.61 13.57
N VAL A 15 -10.35 -11.94 12.80
CA VAL A 15 -11.69 -11.54 13.21
C VAL A 15 -12.69 -12.26 12.29
N PRO A 16 -13.32 -13.35 12.74
CA PRO A 16 -14.28 -14.07 11.92
C PRO A 16 -15.54 -13.26 11.69
N ASP A 17 -16.21 -13.52 10.57
CA ASP A 17 -17.50 -12.94 10.18
C ASP A 17 -17.50 -11.40 10.09
N PHE A 18 -16.40 -10.77 9.71
CA PHE A 18 -16.31 -9.34 9.50
C PHE A 18 -15.77 -9.02 8.08
N PRO A 19 -16.37 -8.03 7.34
CA PRO A 19 -17.56 -7.24 7.66
C PRO A 19 -18.88 -8.00 7.43
N LYS A 20 -18.82 -9.23 6.93
CA LYS A 20 -19.98 -10.09 6.67
C LYS A 20 -19.69 -11.53 7.03
N PRO A 21 -20.72 -12.36 7.30
CA PRO A 21 -20.56 -13.80 7.57
C PRO A 21 -19.70 -14.51 6.51
N GLY A 22 -18.80 -15.40 6.96
CA GLY A 22 -17.90 -16.19 6.12
C GLY A 22 -16.58 -15.47 5.75
N VAL A 23 -16.40 -14.21 6.11
CA VAL A 23 -15.13 -13.49 5.89
C VAL A 23 -14.32 -13.50 7.18
N VAL A 24 -13.04 -13.91 7.09
CA VAL A 24 -12.07 -13.76 8.18
C VAL A 24 -11.22 -12.53 7.90
N PHE A 25 -11.50 -11.46 8.62
CA PHE A 25 -10.77 -10.20 8.49
C PHE A 25 -9.43 -10.28 9.24
N LYS A 26 -8.38 -9.84 8.59
CA LYS A 26 -7.03 -9.77 9.17
C LYS A 26 -6.79 -8.38 9.77
N ASP A 27 -6.89 -8.28 11.08
CA ASP A 27 -6.73 -7.02 11.81
C ASP A 27 -5.27 -6.81 12.23
N ILE A 28 -4.67 -5.77 11.71
CA ILE A 28 -3.28 -5.38 12.02
C ILE A 28 -3.18 -4.38 13.19
N THR A 29 -4.28 -4.03 13.84
CA THR A 29 -4.26 -3.02 14.94
C THR A 29 -3.35 -3.43 16.09
N PRO A 30 -3.28 -4.72 16.52
CA PRO A 30 -2.33 -5.13 17.55
C PRO A 30 -0.86 -4.93 17.11
N LEU A 31 -0.56 -5.17 15.84
CA LEU A 31 0.76 -4.93 15.25
C LEU A 31 1.12 -3.44 15.29
N LEU A 32 0.18 -2.57 14.89
CA LEU A 32 0.41 -1.12 14.89
C LEU A 32 0.62 -0.55 16.30
N SER A 33 0.06 -1.19 17.32
CA SER A 33 0.19 -0.78 18.73
C SER A 33 1.46 -1.32 19.41
N ASP A 34 2.12 -2.33 18.83
CA ASP A 34 3.40 -2.81 19.34
C ASP A 34 4.56 -2.02 18.72
N PRO A 35 5.36 -1.29 19.54
CA PRO A 35 6.39 -0.40 19.02
C PRO A 35 7.52 -1.14 18.27
N ARG A 36 7.80 -2.40 18.61
CA ARG A 36 8.86 -3.19 17.96
C ARG A 36 8.36 -3.73 16.63
N ALA A 37 7.13 -4.25 16.57
CA ALA A 37 6.54 -4.76 15.34
C ALA A 37 6.31 -3.63 14.33
N PHE A 38 5.78 -2.50 14.77
CA PHE A 38 5.57 -1.33 13.91
C PHE A 38 6.89 -0.79 13.35
N ALA A 39 7.91 -0.61 14.20
CA ALA A 39 9.23 -0.18 13.75
C ALA A 39 9.85 -1.16 12.76
N TYR A 40 9.71 -2.48 13.01
CA TYR A 40 10.19 -3.50 12.08
C TYR A 40 9.49 -3.42 10.71
N CYS A 41 8.16 -3.26 10.67
CA CYS A 41 7.42 -3.10 9.41
C CYS A 41 7.96 -1.94 8.58
N VAL A 42 8.13 -0.77 9.21
CA VAL A 42 8.63 0.43 8.54
C VAL A 42 10.05 0.21 8.00
N GLN A 43 10.95 -0.29 8.85
CA GLN A 43 12.36 -0.51 8.48
C GLN A 43 12.51 -1.58 7.40
N ALA A 44 11.74 -2.68 7.49
CA ALA A 44 11.81 -3.76 6.53
C ALA A 44 11.32 -3.32 5.15
N LEU A 45 10.17 -2.61 5.07
CA LEU A 45 9.67 -2.06 3.80
C LEU A 45 10.61 -1.01 3.22
N ALA A 46 11.07 -0.06 4.03
CA ALA A 46 12.00 0.96 3.56
C ALA A 46 13.32 0.35 3.08
N GLY A 47 13.86 -0.63 3.80
CA GLY A 47 15.10 -1.30 3.43
C GLY A 47 15.03 -2.06 2.10
N ARG A 48 13.83 -2.57 1.73
CA ARG A 48 13.64 -3.25 0.44
C ARG A 48 13.73 -2.31 -0.77
N PHE A 49 13.39 -1.05 -0.57
CA PHE A 49 13.37 -0.04 -1.64
C PHE A 49 14.44 1.04 -1.47
N ALA A 50 15.42 0.83 -0.56
CA ALA A 50 16.43 1.84 -0.23
C ALA A 50 17.30 2.23 -1.43
N ASP A 51 17.60 1.28 -2.33
CA ASP A 51 18.45 1.50 -3.50
C ASP A 51 17.65 1.91 -4.74
N GLU A 52 16.32 2.03 -4.64
CA GLU A 52 15.45 2.35 -5.77
C GLU A 52 15.37 3.85 -6.09
N GLY A 53 15.99 4.71 -5.30
CA GLY A 53 15.97 6.16 -5.53
C GLY A 53 14.56 6.72 -5.49
N VAL A 54 13.81 6.39 -4.44
CA VAL A 54 12.40 6.79 -4.27
C VAL A 54 12.31 8.27 -3.94
N ASP A 55 11.63 9.05 -4.79
CA ASP A 55 11.37 10.48 -4.57
C ASP A 55 10.14 10.69 -3.69
N LYS A 56 9.10 9.89 -3.90
CA LYS A 56 7.82 9.98 -3.17
C LYS A 56 7.30 8.60 -2.81
N VAL A 57 6.66 8.51 -1.64
CA VAL A 57 5.88 7.34 -1.24
C VAL A 57 4.40 7.70 -1.28
N ILE A 58 3.63 6.94 -2.04
CA ILE A 58 2.18 7.08 -2.11
C ILE A 58 1.56 6.14 -1.07
N GLY A 59 0.78 6.70 -0.16
CA GLY A 59 -0.05 5.94 0.77
C GLY A 59 -1.51 5.96 0.37
N VAL A 60 -2.20 4.83 0.53
CA VAL A 60 -3.62 4.71 0.19
C VAL A 60 -4.49 4.81 1.44
N GLU A 61 -5.57 5.61 1.36
CA GLU A 61 -6.54 5.75 2.47
C GLU A 61 -7.18 4.40 2.82
N ALA A 62 -7.28 4.06 4.10
CA ALA A 62 -6.90 4.87 5.25
C ALA A 62 -5.68 4.24 5.98
N ARG A 63 -5.62 2.92 6.15
CA ARG A 63 -4.60 2.23 6.94
C ARG A 63 -3.23 2.27 6.26
N GLY A 64 -3.19 2.33 4.93
CA GLY A 64 -1.96 2.53 4.17
C GLY A 64 -1.19 3.78 4.58
N PHE A 65 -1.88 4.86 4.99
CA PHE A 65 -1.23 6.09 5.49
C PHE A 65 -0.34 5.86 6.70
N ILE A 66 -0.77 4.97 7.61
CA ILE A 66 -0.06 4.68 8.85
C ILE A 66 1.31 4.06 8.57
N ILE A 67 1.41 3.25 7.54
CA ILE A 67 2.66 2.58 7.13
C ILE A 67 3.45 3.44 6.15
N ALA A 68 2.79 4.05 5.17
CA ALA A 68 3.45 4.78 4.09
C ALA A 68 4.15 6.05 4.57
N ALA A 69 3.56 6.81 5.49
CA ALA A 69 4.16 8.04 5.97
C ALA A 69 5.51 7.80 6.70
N PRO A 70 5.64 6.88 7.67
CA PRO A 70 6.93 6.58 8.28
C PRO A 70 7.92 5.90 7.31
N VAL A 71 7.45 5.12 6.31
CA VAL A 71 8.33 4.58 5.24
C VAL A 71 8.91 5.73 4.41
N ALA A 72 8.09 6.72 4.02
CA ALA A 72 8.57 7.92 3.31
C ALA A 72 9.63 8.66 4.13
N TYR A 73 9.37 8.90 5.41
CA TYR A 73 10.32 9.52 6.33
C TYR A 73 11.64 8.76 6.40
N HIS A 74 11.57 7.42 6.51
CA HIS A 74 12.77 6.57 6.61
C HIS A 74 13.60 6.57 5.33
N LEU A 75 12.94 6.66 4.15
CA LEU A 75 13.60 6.77 2.84
C LEU A 75 14.10 8.20 2.52
N GLY A 76 13.76 9.21 3.32
CA GLY A 76 14.01 10.61 2.99
C GLY A 76 13.18 11.12 1.81
N ALA A 77 12.07 10.44 1.51
CA ALA A 77 11.15 10.73 0.41
C ALA A 77 9.96 11.58 0.86
N GLY A 78 9.30 12.25 -0.09
CA GLY A 78 8.02 12.91 0.18
C GLY A 78 6.88 11.91 0.34
N PHE A 79 5.80 12.31 1.02
CA PHE A 79 4.58 11.50 1.16
C PHE A 79 3.44 12.09 0.33
N VAL A 80 2.73 11.24 -0.42
CA VAL A 80 1.57 11.61 -1.25
C VAL A 80 0.36 10.79 -0.82
N PRO A 81 -0.72 11.44 -0.34
CA PRO A 81 -1.96 10.73 -0.02
C PRO A 81 -2.78 10.47 -1.29
N VAL A 82 -3.16 9.22 -1.50
CA VAL A 82 -4.22 8.80 -2.41
C VAL A 82 -5.46 8.49 -1.58
N ARG A 83 -6.58 9.11 -1.93
CA ARG A 83 -7.79 9.06 -1.11
C ARG A 83 -9.00 8.62 -1.92
N LYS A 84 -10.03 8.19 -1.22
CA LYS A 84 -11.35 7.92 -1.81
C LYS A 84 -11.99 9.22 -2.28
N LYS A 85 -12.85 9.11 -3.30
CA LYS A 85 -13.53 10.23 -3.95
C LYS A 85 -14.13 11.23 -2.96
N GLY A 86 -13.85 12.52 -3.23
CA GLY A 86 -14.39 13.64 -2.46
C GLY A 86 -13.71 13.90 -1.11
N LYS A 87 -12.56 13.27 -0.83
CA LYS A 87 -11.80 13.47 0.41
C LYS A 87 -10.66 14.47 0.28
N LEU A 88 -10.25 14.81 -0.94
CA LEU A 88 -9.19 15.79 -1.21
C LEU A 88 -9.80 17.15 -1.59
N PRO A 89 -9.30 18.27 -1.06
CA PRO A 89 -9.68 19.59 -1.52
C PRO A 89 -8.95 19.96 -2.82
N GLY A 90 -9.56 20.81 -3.65
CA GLY A 90 -8.93 21.35 -4.85
C GLY A 90 -8.99 20.45 -6.06
N ALA A 91 -8.07 20.67 -7.01
CA ALA A 91 -8.03 19.93 -8.26
C ALA A 91 -7.38 18.54 -8.09
N VAL A 92 -8.08 17.51 -8.56
CA VAL A 92 -7.63 16.13 -8.45
C VAL A 92 -7.68 15.41 -9.80
N TYR A 93 -6.86 14.37 -9.94
CA TYR A 93 -7.10 13.29 -10.89
C TYR A 93 -7.81 12.14 -10.18
N SER A 94 -8.71 11.49 -10.89
CA SER A 94 -9.51 10.38 -10.37
C SER A 94 -9.33 9.15 -11.24
N TYR A 95 -9.31 7.97 -10.62
CA TYR A 95 -9.32 6.68 -11.30
C TYR A 95 -10.36 5.77 -10.67
N THR A 96 -11.32 5.31 -11.49
CA THR A 96 -12.37 4.38 -11.06
C THR A 96 -11.98 2.97 -11.47
N TYR A 97 -12.12 2.02 -10.58
CA TYR A 97 -11.81 0.61 -10.82
C TYR A 97 -12.87 -0.31 -10.21
N ASP A 98 -12.98 -1.47 -10.80
CA ASP A 98 -13.97 -2.46 -10.39
C ASP A 98 -13.49 -3.26 -9.18
N LEU A 99 -14.37 -3.43 -8.21
CA LEU A 99 -14.31 -4.41 -7.13
C LEU A 99 -15.22 -5.59 -7.49
N GLU A 100 -15.15 -6.66 -6.71
CA GLU A 100 -15.93 -7.88 -6.98
C GLU A 100 -17.46 -7.63 -7.06
N TYR A 101 -17.99 -6.65 -6.31
CA TYR A 101 -19.44 -6.35 -6.24
C TYR A 101 -19.76 -4.86 -6.36
N SER A 102 -18.79 -4.02 -6.66
CA SER A 102 -18.97 -2.57 -6.73
C SER A 102 -17.82 -1.92 -7.49
N THR A 103 -17.90 -0.61 -7.70
CA THR A 103 -16.77 0.21 -8.17
C THR A 103 -16.25 1.08 -7.02
N ASP A 104 -14.96 1.37 -7.01
CA ASP A 104 -14.37 2.37 -6.12
C ASP A 104 -13.59 3.39 -6.94
N THR A 105 -13.43 4.60 -6.40
CA THR A 105 -12.71 5.69 -7.06
C THR A 105 -11.67 6.26 -6.11
N LEU A 106 -10.44 6.29 -6.58
CA LEU A 106 -9.32 6.93 -5.89
C LEU A 106 -8.98 8.26 -6.54
N GLU A 107 -8.49 9.19 -5.73
CA GLU A 107 -8.11 10.53 -6.14
C GLU A 107 -6.72 10.90 -5.61
N VAL A 108 -6.02 11.70 -6.40
CA VAL A 108 -4.73 12.31 -6.06
C VAL A 108 -4.74 13.77 -6.53
N HIS A 109 -4.09 14.68 -5.79
CA HIS A 109 -3.94 16.07 -6.23
C HIS A 109 -3.17 16.15 -7.56
N GLN A 110 -3.59 17.07 -8.44
CA GLN A 110 -2.95 17.25 -9.76
C GLN A 110 -1.49 17.71 -9.69
N ASP A 111 -1.10 18.33 -8.60
CA ASP A 111 0.25 18.84 -8.33
C ASP A 111 1.06 17.97 -7.35
N ALA A 112 0.57 16.78 -7.03
CA ALA A 112 1.20 15.91 -6.04
C ALA A 112 2.53 15.29 -6.49
N LEU A 113 2.67 15.07 -7.80
CA LEU A 113 3.84 14.44 -8.41
C LEU A 113 4.32 15.25 -9.60
N ALA A 114 5.64 15.25 -9.82
CA ALA A 114 6.25 15.78 -11.03
C ALA A 114 6.57 14.66 -12.02
N GLY A 115 6.62 15.01 -13.31
CA GLY A 115 6.99 14.06 -14.35
C GLY A 115 8.39 13.50 -14.14
N GLY A 116 8.52 12.17 -14.22
CA GLY A 116 9.77 11.45 -14.03
C GLY A 116 10.10 11.09 -12.59
N GLU A 117 9.37 11.59 -11.57
CA GLU A 117 9.58 11.17 -10.18
C GLU A 117 9.39 9.65 -10.01
N ARG A 118 10.26 9.06 -9.20
CA ARG A 118 10.21 7.64 -8.84
C ARG A 118 9.35 7.45 -7.60
N VAL A 119 8.27 6.69 -7.72
CA VAL A 119 7.29 6.56 -6.66
C VAL A 119 7.14 5.11 -6.19
N LEU A 120 7.10 4.94 -4.87
CA LEU A 120 6.77 3.68 -4.20
C LEU A 120 5.33 3.75 -3.73
N VAL A 121 4.52 2.77 -4.07
CA VAL A 121 3.16 2.62 -3.51
C VAL A 121 3.22 1.76 -2.26
N VAL A 122 2.63 2.23 -1.16
CA VAL A 122 2.60 1.49 0.11
C VAL A 122 1.16 1.41 0.63
N ASP A 123 0.75 0.20 1.00
CA ASP A 123 -0.55 -0.04 1.65
C ASP A 123 -0.37 -1.00 2.84
N ASP A 124 -1.42 -1.24 3.60
CA ASP A 124 -1.40 -2.20 4.70
C ASP A 124 -1.55 -3.63 4.19
N VAL A 125 -2.39 -3.87 3.17
CA VAL A 125 -2.70 -5.20 2.68
C VAL A 125 -2.75 -5.25 1.15
N LEU A 126 -2.21 -6.33 0.58
CA LEU A 126 -2.45 -6.74 -0.79
C LEU A 126 -3.55 -7.81 -0.79
N ALA A 127 -4.74 -7.44 -1.27
CA ALA A 127 -5.87 -8.36 -1.44
C ALA A 127 -6.00 -8.77 -2.93
N THR A 128 -6.93 -8.19 -3.66
CA THR A 128 -7.14 -8.48 -5.10
C THR A 128 -6.22 -7.71 -6.04
N GLY A 129 -5.42 -6.77 -5.55
CA GLY A 129 -4.51 -5.94 -6.35
C GLY A 129 -5.18 -4.76 -7.08
N GLY A 130 -6.50 -4.60 -6.97
CA GLY A 130 -7.22 -3.52 -7.66
C GLY A 130 -6.77 -2.13 -7.21
N THR A 131 -6.68 -1.91 -5.92
CA THR A 131 -6.23 -0.65 -5.30
C THR A 131 -4.78 -0.30 -5.71
N ALA A 132 -3.88 -1.28 -5.67
CA ALA A 132 -2.48 -1.08 -6.07
C ALA A 132 -2.37 -0.67 -7.55
N LEU A 133 -3.11 -1.34 -8.43
CA LEU A 133 -3.13 -1.02 -9.85
C LEU A 133 -3.75 0.36 -10.12
N ALA A 134 -4.86 0.69 -9.47
CA ALA A 134 -5.50 2.00 -9.58
C ALA A 134 -4.58 3.13 -9.13
N THR A 135 -3.85 2.92 -8.03
CA THR A 135 -2.88 3.89 -7.51
C THR A 135 -1.71 4.10 -8.48
N LYS A 136 -1.20 3.02 -9.08
CA LYS A 136 -0.19 3.10 -10.16
C LYS A 136 -0.69 3.92 -11.34
N GLN A 137 -1.93 3.67 -11.79
CA GLN A 137 -2.51 4.43 -12.91
C GLN A 137 -2.61 5.93 -12.61
N LEU A 138 -2.95 6.31 -11.39
CA LEU A 138 -2.96 7.71 -10.96
C LEU A 138 -1.55 8.32 -10.99
N ALA A 139 -0.53 7.59 -10.53
CA ALA A 139 0.85 8.06 -10.57
C ALA A 139 1.33 8.27 -12.03
N GLU A 140 0.99 7.36 -12.94
CA GLU A 140 1.33 7.46 -14.36
C GLU A 140 0.61 8.61 -15.07
N GLN A 141 -0.64 8.92 -14.71
CA GLN A 141 -1.36 10.10 -15.20
C GLN A 141 -0.63 11.42 -14.88
N LEU A 142 0.09 11.44 -13.76
CA LEU A 142 0.94 12.57 -13.34
C LEU A 142 2.34 12.53 -13.97
N GLY A 143 2.64 11.50 -14.77
CA GLY A 143 3.94 11.32 -15.41
C GLY A 143 5.03 10.75 -14.50
N ALA A 144 4.67 10.28 -13.31
CA ALA A 144 5.60 9.62 -12.40
C ALA A 144 5.84 8.16 -12.81
N ARG A 145 6.94 7.58 -12.32
CA ARG A 145 7.31 6.19 -12.56
C ARG A 145 7.20 5.39 -11.27
N THR A 146 6.30 4.43 -11.23
CA THR A 146 6.21 3.49 -10.10
C THR A 146 7.42 2.55 -10.10
N VAL A 147 8.06 2.36 -8.94
CA VAL A 147 9.21 1.48 -8.75
C VAL A 147 8.86 0.22 -7.96
N GLY A 148 7.73 0.19 -7.27
CA GLY A 148 7.28 -0.98 -6.54
C GLY A 148 6.01 -0.77 -5.74
N PHE A 149 5.55 -1.85 -5.13
CA PHE A 149 4.45 -1.89 -4.18
C PHE A 149 4.89 -2.62 -2.90
N GLY A 150 4.78 -1.95 -1.76
CA GLY A 150 5.08 -2.51 -0.45
C GLY A 150 3.83 -2.67 0.41
N CYS A 151 3.69 -3.79 1.11
CA CYS A 151 2.62 -3.96 2.09
C CYS A 151 3.05 -4.83 3.28
N VAL A 152 2.30 -4.73 4.37
CA VAL A 152 2.53 -5.55 5.55
C VAL A 152 2.05 -6.98 5.31
N LEU A 153 0.87 -7.13 4.72
CA LEU A 153 0.19 -8.41 4.58
C LEU A 153 -0.26 -8.66 3.13
N GLU A 154 0.00 -9.86 2.63
CA GLU A 154 -0.57 -10.37 1.39
C GLU A 154 -1.59 -11.48 1.70
N LEU A 155 -2.82 -11.31 1.18
CA LEU A 155 -3.85 -12.34 1.19
C LEU A 155 -3.73 -13.17 -0.09
N GLY A 156 -2.86 -14.19 -0.07
CA GLY A 156 -2.45 -14.93 -1.27
C GLY A 156 -3.61 -15.61 -2.01
N PHE A 157 -4.65 -16.01 -1.28
CA PHE A 157 -5.84 -16.64 -1.85
C PHE A 157 -6.73 -15.72 -2.69
N LEU A 158 -6.48 -14.39 -2.67
CA LEU A 158 -7.24 -13.41 -3.47
C LEU A 158 -6.56 -13.05 -4.81
N GLY A 159 -5.41 -13.62 -5.12
CA GLY A 159 -4.78 -13.50 -6.44
C GLY A 159 -4.23 -12.11 -6.77
N GLY A 160 -4.02 -11.24 -5.77
CA GLY A 160 -3.54 -9.88 -6.03
C GLY A 160 -2.15 -9.84 -6.64
N ARG A 161 -1.25 -10.71 -6.22
CA ARG A 161 0.11 -10.80 -6.79
C ARG A 161 0.07 -11.24 -8.24
N GLU A 162 -0.74 -12.23 -8.57
CA GLU A 162 -0.92 -12.72 -9.94
C GLU A 162 -1.49 -11.63 -10.86
N LYS A 163 -2.42 -10.84 -10.36
CA LYS A 163 -2.97 -9.69 -11.10
C LYS A 163 -1.93 -8.62 -11.40
N LEU A 164 -0.98 -8.42 -10.50
CA LEU A 164 0.10 -7.43 -10.66
C LEU A 164 1.34 -8.03 -11.35
N ALA A 165 1.40 -9.34 -11.56
CA ALA A 165 2.50 -10.00 -12.22
C ALA A 165 2.67 -9.50 -13.66
N GLY A 166 3.89 -9.10 -14.02
CA GLY A 166 4.19 -8.56 -15.35
C GLY A 166 3.78 -7.10 -15.56
N VAL A 167 3.19 -6.44 -14.58
CA VAL A 167 2.94 -5.00 -14.61
C VAL A 167 4.25 -4.27 -14.37
N GLU A 168 4.71 -3.48 -15.34
CA GLU A 168 5.98 -2.75 -15.25
C GLU A 168 6.00 -1.83 -14.01
N GLY A 169 7.12 -1.84 -13.27
CA GLY A 169 7.29 -1.03 -12.08
C GLY A 169 6.49 -1.50 -10.85
N MET A 170 5.97 -2.72 -10.86
CA MET A 170 5.21 -3.29 -9.74
C MET A 170 5.94 -4.47 -9.10
N GLU A 171 7.20 -4.26 -8.72
CA GLU A 171 7.86 -5.19 -7.81
C GLU A 171 7.12 -5.21 -6.47
N ILE A 172 6.69 -6.41 -6.04
CA ILE A 172 5.82 -6.56 -4.87
C ILE A 172 6.62 -7.10 -3.70
N GLU A 173 6.66 -6.32 -2.63
CA GLU A 173 7.18 -6.74 -1.35
C GLU A 173 6.06 -6.79 -0.31
N ALA A 174 5.79 -7.99 0.20
CA ALA A 174 4.86 -8.23 1.29
C ALA A 174 5.63 -8.87 2.46
N LEU A 175 5.52 -8.29 3.65
CA LEU A 175 6.28 -8.79 4.81
C LEU A 175 5.75 -10.13 5.32
N VAL A 176 4.44 -10.34 5.24
CA VAL A 176 3.78 -11.60 5.60
C VAL A 176 2.80 -11.99 4.50
N LYS A 177 2.77 -13.29 4.18
CA LYS A 177 1.77 -13.90 3.28
C LYS A 177 0.92 -14.90 4.06
N VAL A 178 -0.40 -14.86 3.87
CA VAL A 178 -1.37 -15.82 4.41
C VAL A 178 -2.27 -16.37 3.31
#